data_c51147a08845f4f24b0c4199aced3a02
#
_entry.id   c51147a08845f4f24b0c4199aced3a02
#
_cell.length_a   1.000
_cell.length_b   1.000
_cell.length_c   1.000
_cell.angle_alpha   90.00
_cell.angle_beta   90.00
_cell.angle_gamma   90.00
#
_symmetry.space_group_name_H-M   'P 1'
#
loop_
_entity.id
_entity.type
_entity.pdbx_description
1 polymer ?
#
loop_
_entity_poly.entity_id
_entity_poly.type
_entity_poly.pdbx_seq_one_letter_code
_entity_poly.pdbx_strand_id
1 'polypeptide(L)'
;MIRSIADPPVDENDPETVEDFVSYLKREQYGDTPILKGNSYDAATGQINTQKEVWLPRRHSQAPNHLSYYSRYDSDLHYFWDYQVSHMYLRYFNWNFVGRVSDIQDTGWQSGFGTEKYPENKASNAYYFIPLLLGLLGILYHFRADRNRALTVLVLFIVTGLAIIVFLNQPPYQPRERDYAYVGSFFAFAIWIGLGSTGLIEFIHHKLKNQSLSIGVVALLLLASPVWMGYQNWDDHDRSKRYVAPDYAKNLLNSLAPNAIVFT
;
A
#
# COMPACT_ATOMS: atom_id res chain seq x y z
N MET A 1 0.23 -29.27 -7.61
CA MET A 1 0.06 -30.73 -7.48
C MET A 1 -0.62 -31.38 -8.70
N ILE A 2 -1.95 -31.34 -8.89
CA ILE A 2 -2.61 -32.06 -10.00
C ILE A 2 -2.07 -31.66 -11.37
N ARG A 3 -1.74 -30.39 -11.57
CA ARG A 3 -1.16 -29.89 -12.82
C ARG A 3 0.31 -30.28 -12.95
N SER A 4 1.08 -30.25 -11.87
CA SER A 4 2.50 -30.61 -11.84
C SER A 4 2.71 -32.09 -12.16
N ILE A 5 1.89 -32.98 -11.63
CA ILE A 5 1.91 -34.43 -11.94
C ILE A 5 1.71 -34.71 -13.44
N ALA A 6 1.16 -33.76 -14.19
CA ALA A 6 0.94 -33.88 -15.65
C ALA A 6 2.14 -33.35 -16.47
N ASP A 7 3.26 -32.98 -15.85
CA ASP A 7 4.51 -32.53 -16.48
C ASP A 7 4.31 -31.46 -17.58
N PRO A 8 3.63 -30.33 -17.29
CA PRO A 8 3.46 -29.29 -18.28
C PRO A 8 4.80 -28.64 -18.64
N PRO A 9 4.98 -28.09 -19.85
CA PRO A 9 6.22 -27.47 -20.29
C PRO A 9 6.70 -26.29 -19.43
N VAL A 10 5.78 -25.69 -18.65
CA VAL A 10 6.07 -24.64 -17.66
C VAL A 10 5.44 -25.07 -16.35
N ASP A 11 6.27 -25.53 -15.43
CA ASP A 11 5.86 -25.88 -14.08
C ASP A 11 6.77 -25.19 -13.05
N GLU A 12 6.24 -24.17 -12.38
CA GLU A 12 6.99 -23.39 -11.42
C GLU A 12 7.13 -24.15 -10.12
N ASN A 13 8.37 -24.50 -9.74
CA ASN A 13 8.74 -25.26 -8.54
C ASN A 13 8.23 -26.71 -8.48
N ASP A 14 7.59 -27.21 -9.53
CA ASP A 14 7.21 -28.60 -9.72
C ASP A 14 6.67 -29.33 -8.46
N PRO A 15 5.60 -28.83 -7.81
CA PRO A 15 5.12 -29.38 -6.55
C PRO A 15 4.27 -30.63 -6.78
N GLU A 16 4.90 -31.79 -6.97
CA GLU A 16 4.22 -33.05 -7.20
C GLU A 16 3.72 -33.71 -5.92
N THR A 17 4.45 -33.58 -4.82
CA THR A 17 4.08 -34.15 -3.51
C THR A 17 3.44 -33.11 -2.57
N VAL A 18 2.85 -33.58 -1.47
CA VAL A 18 2.32 -32.69 -0.43
C VAL A 18 3.45 -31.93 0.26
N GLU A 19 4.60 -32.56 0.44
CA GLU A 19 5.81 -31.96 1.00
C GLU A 19 6.31 -30.81 0.11
N ASP A 20 6.44 -31.03 -1.19
CA ASP A 20 6.86 -30.00 -2.16
C ASP A 20 5.87 -28.85 -2.20
N PHE A 21 4.56 -29.15 -2.14
CA PHE A 21 3.54 -28.13 -2.10
C PHE A 21 3.60 -27.28 -0.81
N VAL A 22 3.86 -27.92 0.35
CA VAL A 22 4.08 -27.21 1.62
C VAL A 22 5.34 -26.37 1.57
N SER A 23 6.44 -26.90 1.03
CA SER A 23 7.70 -26.17 0.83
C SER A 23 7.50 -24.95 -0.09
N TYR A 24 6.77 -25.13 -1.19
CA TYR A 24 6.37 -24.04 -2.07
C TYR A 24 5.54 -22.96 -1.35
N LEU A 25 4.54 -23.36 -0.57
CA LEU A 25 3.72 -22.40 0.23
C LEU A 25 4.55 -21.66 1.28
N LYS A 26 5.51 -22.35 1.91
CA LYS A 26 6.46 -21.74 2.86
C LYS A 26 7.51 -20.87 2.17
N ARG A 27 7.59 -20.92 0.83
CA ARG A 27 8.58 -20.18 0.04
C ARG A 27 10.04 -20.53 0.36
N GLU A 28 10.31 -21.77 0.72
CA GLU A 28 11.63 -22.26 1.13
C GLU A 28 12.68 -22.09 0.02
N GLN A 29 12.26 -22.07 -1.26
CA GLN A 29 13.09 -21.79 -2.42
C GLN A 29 13.76 -20.40 -2.40
N TYR A 30 13.23 -19.47 -1.64
CA TYR A 30 13.80 -18.11 -1.50
C TYR A 30 14.74 -17.98 -0.30
N GLY A 31 15.03 -19.09 0.41
CA GLY A 31 15.84 -19.14 1.60
C GLY A 31 15.11 -18.70 2.86
N ASP A 32 15.75 -18.93 4.01
CA ASP A 32 15.22 -18.52 5.31
C ASP A 32 15.27 -16.99 5.47
N THR A 33 14.12 -16.39 5.60
CA THR A 33 13.97 -15.00 6.00
C THR A 33 13.37 -14.91 7.40
N PRO A 34 14.17 -15.05 8.45
CA PRO A 34 13.66 -15.03 9.82
C PRO A 34 12.96 -13.69 10.12
N ILE A 35 11.72 -13.76 10.60
CA ILE A 35 10.91 -12.56 10.83
C ILE A 35 11.40 -11.79 12.05
N LEU A 36 11.58 -12.47 13.19
CA LEU A 36 11.82 -11.80 14.46
C LEU A 36 13.29 -11.55 14.76
N LYS A 37 14.19 -12.48 14.41
CA LYS A 37 15.60 -12.40 14.77
C LYS A 37 16.46 -12.88 13.61
N GLY A 38 17.58 -12.23 13.35
CA GLY A 38 18.50 -12.60 12.27
C GLY A 38 19.59 -11.56 12.07
N ASN A 39 20.36 -11.71 11.00
CA ASN A 39 21.50 -10.85 10.69
C ASN A 39 21.09 -9.43 10.31
N SER A 40 21.91 -8.45 10.60
CA SER A 40 21.72 -7.05 10.23
C SER A 40 23.03 -6.38 9.80
N TYR A 41 22.88 -5.20 9.20
CA TYR A 41 24.01 -4.37 8.76
C TYR A 41 24.86 -3.90 9.95
N ASP A 42 26.17 -4.03 9.79
CA ASP A 42 27.17 -3.56 10.75
C ASP A 42 27.91 -2.34 10.16
N ALA A 43 27.73 -1.19 10.81
CA ALA A 43 28.34 0.05 10.37
C ALA A 43 29.90 0.04 10.43
N ALA A 44 30.48 -0.79 11.31
CA ALA A 44 31.93 -0.90 11.43
C ALA A 44 32.57 -1.59 10.23
N THR A 45 31.89 -2.58 9.66
CA THR A 45 32.40 -3.37 8.52
C THR A 45 31.80 -2.95 7.18
N GLY A 46 30.69 -2.21 7.20
CA GLY A 46 29.90 -1.84 6.01
C GLY A 46 29.21 -3.05 5.35
N GLN A 47 29.07 -4.17 6.06
CA GLN A 47 28.53 -5.45 5.57
C GLN A 47 27.44 -5.98 6.51
N ILE A 48 26.74 -7.03 6.06
CA ILE A 48 25.83 -7.77 6.95
C ILE A 48 26.66 -8.67 7.88
N ASN A 49 26.47 -8.51 9.18
CA ASN A 49 27.12 -9.32 10.18
C ASN A 49 26.44 -10.69 10.28
N THR A 50 27.05 -11.72 9.72
CA THR A 50 26.52 -13.09 9.71
C THR A 50 26.77 -13.86 11.02
N GLN A 51 27.60 -13.33 11.91
CA GLN A 51 27.93 -13.96 13.19
C GLN A 51 27.02 -13.49 14.34
N LYS A 52 26.34 -12.37 14.14
CA LYS A 52 25.47 -11.75 15.18
C LYS A 52 24.05 -11.61 14.68
N GLU A 53 23.14 -12.20 15.41
CA GLU A 53 21.71 -11.98 15.19
C GLU A 53 21.17 -10.89 16.09
N VAL A 54 20.31 -10.04 15.53
CA VAL A 54 19.59 -8.98 16.24
C VAL A 54 18.08 -9.15 16.08
N TRP A 55 17.32 -8.58 17.00
CA TRP A 55 15.87 -8.53 16.90
C TRP A 55 15.44 -7.50 15.84
N LEU A 56 14.23 -7.66 15.31
CA LEU A 56 13.62 -6.65 14.45
C LEU A 56 13.59 -5.27 15.12
N PRO A 57 13.70 -4.21 14.30
CA PRO A 57 13.86 -4.18 12.84
C PRO A 57 15.30 -4.50 12.40
N ARG A 58 15.52 -4.86 11.12
CA ARG A 58 16.84 -5.28 10.62
C ARG A 58 17.10 -4.79 9.19
N ARG A 59 18.31 -4.33 8.95
CA ARG A 59 18.87 -4.05 7.60
C ARG A 59 19.56 -5.30 7.09
N HIS A 60 18.85 -6.22 6.39
CA HIS A 60 19.29 -7.60 6.18
C HIS A 60 19.82 -7.91 4.77
N SER A 61 19.60 -7.05 3.80
CA SER A 61 19.96 -7.33 2.39
C SER A 61 21.44 -7.12 2.12
N GLN A 62 22.06 -8.07 1.41
CA GLN A 62 23.47 -8.06 1.05
C GLN A 62 23.76 -7.39 -0.30
N ALA A 63 22.77 -6.90 -1.02
CA ALA A 63 22.98 -6.25 -2.30
C ALA A 63 23.85 -4.98 -2.13
N PRO A 64 24.87 -4.75 -2.98
CA PRO A 64 25.80 -3.64 -2.82
C PRO A 64 25.16 -2.25 -2.75
N ASN A 65 24.13 -2.03 -3.56
CA ASN A 65 23.34 -0.78 -3.54
C ASN A 65 22.56 -0.63 -2.24
N HIS A 66 22.06 -1.73 -1.64
CA HIS A 66 21.38 -1.69 -0.36
C HIS A 66 22.33 -1.41 0.79
N LEU A 67 23.54 -1.97 0.78
CA LEU A 67 24.57 -1.70 1.78
C LEU A 67 24.94 -0.21 1.78
N SER A 68 25.14 0.39 0.59
CA SER A 68 25.39 1.83 0.47
C SER A 68 24.24 2.70 0.94
N TYR A 69 22.99 2.23 0.84
CA TYR A 69 21.83 2.91 1.38
C TYR A 69 21.76 2.80 2.90
N TYR A 70 22.03 1.61 3.45
CA TYR A 70 22.02 1.37 4.89
C TYR A 70 23.05 2.20 5.66
N SER A 71 24.18 2.54 5.03
CA SER A 71 25.21 3.39 5.65
C SER A 71 24.75 4.81 5.99
N ARG A 72 23.60 5.25 5.47
CA ARG A 72 22.99 6.56 5.77
C ARG A 72 22.29 6.58 7.14
N TYR A 73 22.09 5.43 7.76
CA TYR A 73 21.31 5.26 8.97
C TYR A 73 22.20 4.81 10.12
N ASP A 74 22.11 5.49 11.24
CA ASP A 74 22.92 5.20 12.44
C ASP A 74 22.52 3.89 13.10
N SER A 75 21.26 3.45 12.93
CA SER A 75 20.73 2.25 13.57
C SER A 75 19.63 1.58 12.73
N ASP A 76 19.31 0.31 13.06
CA ASP A 76 18.18 -0.40 12.50
C ASP A 76 16.84 0.26 12.82
N LEU A 77 16.70 0.87 14.01
CA LEU A 77 15.51 1.62 14.40
C LEU A 77 15.35 2.90 13.59
N HIS A 78 16.45 3.63 13.32
CA HIS A 78 16.40 4.82 12.46
C HIS A 78 15.93 4.45 11.04
N TYR A 79 16.50 3.40 10.44
CA TYR A 79 16.07 2.87 9.16
C TYR A 79 14.59 2.43 9.17
N PHE A 80 14.15 1.76 10.23
CA PHE A 80 12.77 1.30 10.36
C PHE A 80 11.78 2.48 10.34
N TRP A 81 12.01 3.51 11.15
CA TRP A 81 11.08 4.63 11.24
C TRP A 81 11.12 5.51 9.99
N ASP A 82 12.30 5.83 9.49
CA ASP A 82 12.44 6.74 8.35
C ASP A 82 12.07 6.06 7.02
N TYR A 83 12.64 4.89 6.75
CA TYR A 83 12.39 4.20 5.49
C TYR A 83 11.14 3.32 5.54
N GLN A 84 11.07 2.35 6.47
CA GLN A 84 10.01 1.34 6.42
C GLN A 84 8.66 1.89 6.87
N VAL A 85 8.60 2.74 7.89
CA VAL A 85 7.34 3.34 8.35
C VAL A 85 7.02 4.61 7.56
N SER A 86 7.92 5.59 7.52
CA SER A 86 7.62 6.88 6.90
C SER A 86 7.53 6.78 5.38
N HIS A 87 8.57 6.26 4.71
CA HIS A 87 8.60 6.20 3.25
C HIS A 87 7.71 5.07 2.67
N MET A 88 7.75 3.86 3.25
CA MET A 88 7.05 2.71 2.68
C MET A 88 5.60 2.55 3.15
N TYR A 89 5.17 3.19 4.25
CA TYR A 89 3.79 3.08 4.73
C TYR A 89 3.07 4.43 4.79
N LEU A 90 3.60 5.41 5.56
CA LEU A 90 2.90 6.69 5.75
C LEU A 90 2.81 7.48 4.44
N ARG A 91 3.78 7.37 3.55
CA ARG A 91 3.72 7.97 2.22
C ARG A 91 2.55 7.41 1.42
N TYR A 92 2.36 6.09 1.37
CA TYR A 92 1.22 5.46 0.70
C TYR A 92 -0.12 5.77 1.39
N PHE A 93 -0.13 5.81 2.72
CA PHE A 93 -1.29 6.22 3.48
C PHE A 93 -1.72 7.65 3.10
N ASN A 94 -0.77 8.56 3.04
CA ASN A 94 -1.03 9.94 2.65
C ASN A 94 -1.47 10.07 1.19
N TRP A 95 -0.97 9.23 0.27
CA TRP A 95 -1.47 9.22 -1.11
C TRP A 95 -2.97 8.94 -1.17
N ASN A 96 -3.47 8.08 -0.32
CA ASN A 96 -4.89 7.71 -0.30
C ASN A 96 -5.78 8.73 0.41
N PHE A 97 -5.26 9.47 1.40
CA PHE A 97 -6.10 10.28 2.29
C PHE A 97 -5.73 11.77 2.36
N VAL A 98 -4.60 12.16 1.78
CA VAL A 98 -4.17 13.57 1.71
C VAL A 98 -3.98 14.02 0.27
N GLY A 99 -3.22 13.26 -0.53
CA GLY A 99 -2.97 13.51 -1.93
C GLY A 99 -1.59 13.01 -2.38
N ARG A 100 -1.46 12.79 -3.68
CA ARG A 100 -0.28 12.24 -4.35
C ARG A 100 0.32 13.25 -5.31
N VAL A 101 1.65 13.35 -5.35
CA VAL A 101 2.35 14.31 -6.24
C VAL A 101 2.37 13.82 -7.70
N SER A 102 2.64 12.54 -7.95
CA SER A 102 2.72 11.96 -9.30
C SER A 102 2.72 10.42 -9.26
N ASP A 103 2.72 9.76 -10.43
CA ASP A 103 2.93 8.32 -10.59
C ASP A 103 4.40 7.91 -10.74
N ILE A 104 5.33 8.87 -10.67
CA ILE A 104 6.77 8.58 -10.67
C ILE A 104 7.12 7.80 -9.41
N GLN A 105 7.94 6.76 -9.56
CA GLN A 105 8.38 5.94 -8.43
C GLN A 105 9.05 6.80 -7.34
N ASP A 106 8.83 6.42 -6.09
CA ASP A 106 9.30 7.12 -4.90
C ASP A 106 8.77 8.56 -4.73
N THR A 107 7.72 8.94 -5.47
CA THR A 107 7.11 10.27 -5.34
C THR A 107 6.56 10.49 -3.94
N GLY A 108 6.55 11.75 -3.49
CA GLY A 108 5.98 12.17 -2.22
C GLY A 108 4.45 12.28 -2.23
N TRP A 109 3.92 12.74 -1.11
CA TRP A 109 2.54 13.16 -0.97
C TRP A 109 2.43 14.69 -0.97
N GLN A 110 1.24 15.21 -1.24
CA GLN A 110 0.97 16.66 -1.22
C GLN A 110 -0.35 16.97 -0.53
N SER A 111 -0.42 18.16 0.08
CA SER A 111 -1.63 18.61 0.78
C SER A 111 -2.66 19.30 -0.12
N GLY A 112 -2.23 19.81 -1.27
CA GLY A 112 -3.02 20.66 -2.15
C GLY A 112 -2.97 22.16 -1.80
N PHE A 113 -2.31 22.54 -0.69
CA PHE A 113 -2.15 23.96 -0.31
C PHE A 113 -0.88 24.62 -0.85
N GLY A 114 -0.09 23.87 -1.61
CA GLY A 114 1.13 24.34 -2.25
C GLY A 114 1.05 24.32 -3.78
N THR A 115 2.13 24.71 -4.43
CA THR A 115 2.27 24.58 -5.87
C THR A 115 2.52 23.13 -6.25
N GLU A 116 1.73 22.59 -7.16
CA GLU A 116 1.93 21.22 -7.68
C GLU A 116 3.30 21.11 -8.34
N LYS A 117 4.04 20.06 -8.00
CA LYS A 117 5.37 19.80 -8.54
C LYS A 117 5.31 19.30 -9.99
N TYR A 118 4.25 18.56 -10.33
CA TYR A 118 4.02 17.98 -11.66
C TYR A 118 2.56 18.20 -12.09
N PRO A 119 2.17 19.42 -12.48
CA PRO A 119 0.76 19.75 -12.75
C PRO A 119 0.18 19.00 -13.95
N GLU A 120 1.02 18.54 -14.89
CA GLU A 120 0.58 17.77 -16.05
C GLU A 120 0.46 16.26 -15.78
N ASN A 121 0.89 15.79 -14.62
CA ASN A 121 0.80 14.39 -14.27
C ASN A 121 -0.62 14.03 -13.80
N LYS A 122 -1.28 13.16 -14.56
CA LYS A 122 -2.68 12.76 -14.30
C LYS A 122 -2.89 12.09 -12.94
N ALA A 123 -1.86 11.45 -12.38
CA ALA A 123 -1.91 10.86 -11.06
C ALA A 123 -1.67 11.87 -9.92
N SER A 124 -1.43 13.15 -10.25
CA SER A 124 -1.37 14.24 -9.27
C SER A 124 -2.77 14.53 -8.75
N ASN A 125 -2.96 14.40 -7.43
CA ASN A 125 -4.24 14.67 -6.79
C ASN A 125 -4.05 15.31 -5.41
N ALA A 126 -5.08 15.98 -4.91
CA ALA A 126 -5.06 16.65 -3.62
C ALA A 126 -6.44 16.61 -2.95
N TYR A 127 -6.46 16.12 -1.71
CA TYR A 127 -7.71 15.98 -0.95
C TYR A 127 -7.80 16.93 0.25
N TYR A 128 -6.84 17.86 0.41
CA TYR A 128 -6.85 18.93 1.43
C TYR A 128 -7.06 18.40 2.85
N PHE A 129 -6.52 17.23 3.16
CA PHE A 129 -6.69 16.51 4.43
C PHE A 129 -8.15 16.12 4.76
N ILE A 130 -9.13 16.34 3.89
CA ILE A 130 -10.55 16.08 4.20
C ILE A 130 -10.78 14.60 4.59
N PRO A 131 -10.37 13.59 3.79
CA PRO A 131 -10.54 12.20 4.17
C PRO A 131 -9.79 11.84 5.45
N LEU A 132 -8.57 12.37 5.62
CA LEU A 132 -7.77 12.13 6.81
C LEU A 132 -8.46 12.64 8.08
N LEU A 133 -8.94 13.88 8.07
CA LEU A 133 -9.63 14.48 9.22
C LEU A 133 -10.94 13.76 9.55
N LEU A 134 -11.72 13.38 8.53
CA LEU A 134 -12.92 12.57 8.74
C LEU A 134 -12.58 11.21 9.36
N GLY A 135 -11.53 10.54 8.91
CA GLY A 135 -11.09 9.28 9.50
C GLY A 135 -10.68 9.43 10.97
N LEU A 136 -9.91 10.48 11.31
CA LEU A 136 -9.53 10.77 12.70
C LEU A 136 -10.75 11.07 13.59
N LEU A 137 -11.70 11.85 13.09
CA LEU A 137 -12.97 12.07 13.79
C LEU A 137 -13.75 10.77 13.96
N GLY A 138 -13.72 9.90 12.94
CA GLY A 138 -14.35 8.58 12.98
C GLY A 138 -13.75 7.66 14.03
N ILE A 139 -12.44 7.67 14.22
CA ILE A 139 -11.78 6.94 15.30
C ILE A 139 -12.35 7.40 16.65
N LEU A 140 -12.35 8.71 16.90
CA LEU A 140 -12.86 9.28 18.15
C LEU A 140 -14.35 8.95 18.38
N TYR A 141 -15.18 9.09 17.33
CA TYR A 141 -16.59 8.75 17.37
C TYR A 141 -16.81 7.26 17.66
N HIS A 142 -16.11 6.37 16.94
CA HIS A 142 -16.27 4.92 17.07
C HIS A 142 -15.89 4.43 18.48
N PHE A 143 -14.77 4.90 19.03
CA PHE A 143 -14.34 4.54 20.39
C PHE A 143 -15.30 5.04 21.48
N ARG A 144 -16.04 6.14 21.23
CA ARG A 144 -17.07 6.63 22.14
C ARG A 144 -18.38 5.87 22.01
N ALA A 145 -18.77 5.51 20.78
CA ALA A 145 -20.03 4.84 20.50
C ALA A 145 -20.00 3.34 20.79
N ASP A 146 -18.93 2.64 20.35
CA ASP A 146 -18.76 1.19 20.52
C ASP A 146 -17.27 0.81 20.57
N ARG A 147 -16.72 0.77 21.78
CA ARG A 147 -15.31 0.48 22.01
C ARG A 147 -14.90 -0.89 21.49
N ASN A 148 -15.76 -1.90 21.60
CA ASN A 148 -15.40 -3.28 21.21
C ASN A 148 -15.25 -3.41 19.70
N ARG A 149 -16.20 -2.85 18.95
CA ARG A 149 -16.08 -2.83 17.48
C ARG A 149 -14.96 -1.91 17.01
N ALA A 150 -14.72 -0.77 17.71
CA ALA A 150 -13.61 0.11 17.43
C ALA A 150 -12.25 -0.60 17.59
N LEU A 151 -12.08 -1.43 18.63
CA LEU A 151 -10.88 -2.26 18.81
C LEU A 151 -10.73 -3.30 17.70
N THR A 152 -11.81 -3.90 17.21
CA THR A 152 -11.75 -4.84 16.09
C THR A 152 -11.21 -4.16 14.82
N VAL A 153 -11.72 -2.96 14.49
CA VAL A 153 -11.23 -2.19 13.34
C VAL A 153 -9.79 -1.73 13.56
N LEU A 154 -9.42 -1.36 14.79
CA LEU A 154 -8.05 -0.98 15.13
C LEU A 154 -7.07 -2.15 14.95
N VAL A 155 -7.44 -3.35 15.41
CA VAL A 155 -6.63 -4.56 15.20
C VAL A 155 -6.48 -4.84 13.70
N LEU A 156 -7.56 -4.75 12.92
CA LEU A 156 -7.49 -4.88 11.48
C LEU A 156 -6.52 -3.87 10.87
N PHE A 157 -6.62 -2.59 11.24
CA PHE A 157 -5.74 -1.52 10.77
C PHE A 157 -4.26 -1.80 11.09
N ILE A 158 -3.96 -2.18 12.34
CA ILE A 158 -2.60 -2.46 12.79
C ILE A 158 -2.02 -3.71 12.11
N VAL A 159 -2.78 -4.80 12.07
CA VAL A 159 -2.30 -6.08 11.53
C VAL A 159 -2.05 -5.98 10.02
N THR A 160 -2.96 -5.34 9.28
CA THR A 160 -2.82 -5.20 7.81
C THR A 160 -1.99 -3.99 7.38
N GLY A 161 -1.53 -3.18 8.31
CA GLY A 161 -0.63 -2.05 8.09
C GLY A 161 0.73 -2.27 8.75
N LEU A 162 0.84 -1.92 10.03
CA LEU A 162 2.12 -1.93 10.75
C LEU A 162 2.74 -3.33 10.88
N ALA A 163 1.93 -4.37 11.10
CA ALA A 163 2.47 -5.73 11.16
C ALA A 163 2.97 -6.22 9.79
N ILE A 164 2.38 -5.75 8.69
CA ILE A 164 2.88 -6.03 7.33
C ILE A 164 4.25 -5.38 7.10
N ILE A 165 4.52 -4.18 7.63
CA ILE A 165 5.85 -3.55 7.55
C ILE A 165 6.90 -4.47 8.19
N VAL A 166 6.59 -4.98 9.38
CA VAL A 166 7.46 -5.89 10.14
C VAL A 166 7.66 -7.21 9.38
N PHE A 167 6.57 -7.80 8.88
CA PHE A 167 6.59 -9.05 8.13
C PHE A 167 7.40 -8.95 6.84
N LEU A 168 7.21 -7.89 6.06
CA LEU A 168 7.92 -7.71 4.81
C LEU A 168 9.39 -7.32 5.01
N ASN A 169 9.70 -6.59 6.09
CA ASN A 169 11.04 -6.07 6.40
C ASN A 169 11.77 -5.58 5.13
N GLN A 170 11.12 -4.71 4.37
CA GLN A 170 11.52 -4.35 3.00
C GLN A 170 12.91 -3.70 2.94
N PRO A 171 13.80 -4.20 2.05
CA PRO A 171 15.05 -3.52 1.72
C PRO A 171 14.78 -2.27 0.85
N PRO A 172 15.76 -1.35 0.71
CA PRO A 172 15.62 -0.19 -0.17
C PRO A 172 15.56 -0.56 -1.65
N TYR A 173 15.27 0.42 -2.50
CA TYR A 173 15.21 0.28 -3.96
C TYR A 173 14.28 -0.83 -4.44
N GLN A 174 13.02 -0.76 -4.04
CA GLN A 174 12.02 -1.70 -4.54
C GLN A 174 11.82 -1.52 -6.05
N PRO A 175 11.62 -2.61 -6.83
CA PRO A 175 11.48 -2.53 -8.29
C PRO A 175 10.19 -1.83 -8.74
N ARG A 176 9.22 -1.66 -7.84
CA ARG A 176 7.93 -0.97 -8.05
C ARG A 176 7.33 -0.53 -6.72
N GLU A 177 6.37 0.37 -6.79
CA GLU A 177 5.55 0.73 -5.64
C GLU A 177 4.75 -0.47 -5.11
N ARG A 178 4.65 -0.58 -3.79
CA ARG A 178 4.00 -1.70 -3.10
C ARG A 178 2.87 -1.26 -2.16
N ASP A 179 2.19 -0.20 -2.50
CA ASP A 179 1.03 0.34 -1.79
C ASP A 179 -0.08 -0.70 -1.56
N TYR A 180 -0.27 -1.60 -2.53
CA TYR A 180 -1.22 -2.71 -2.44
C TYR A 180 -0.97 -3.66 -1.25
N ALA A 181 0.25 -3.73 -0.72
CA ALA A 181 0.55 -4.56 0.45
C ALA A 181 -0.18 -4.07 1.71
N TYR A 182 -0.56 -2.80 1.76
CA TYR A 182 -1.19 -2.16 2.91
C TYR A 182 -2.68 -1.85 2.71
N VAL A 183 -3.28 -2.34 1.63
CA VAL A 183 -4.68 -2.05 1.26
C VAL A 183 -5.68 -2.40 2.37
N GLY A 184 -5.40 -3.42 3.17
CA GLY A 184 -6.25 -3.80 4.30
C GLY A 184 -6.33 -2.70 5.37
N SER A 185 -5.21 -2.02 5.69
CA SER A 185 -5.23 -0.90 6.62
C SER A 185 -5.93 0.34 6.04
N PHE A 186 -5.78 0.57 4.74
CA PHE A 186 -6.50 1.66 4.07
C PHE A 186 -8.00 1.41 4.06
N PHE A 187 -8.43 0.16 3.84
CA PHE A 187 -9.82 -0.24 3.97
C PHE A 187 -10.36 -0.03 5.40
N ALA A 188 -9.59 -0.43 6.42
CA ALA A 188 -9.95 -0.19 7.82
C ALA A 188 -10.09 1.30 8.13
N PHE A 189 -9.19 2.13 7.60
CA PHE A 189 -9.28 3.58 7.75
C PHE A 189 -10.50 4.18 7.02
N ALA A 190 -10.87 3.66 5.86
CA ALA A 190 -12.06 4.07 5.14
C ALA A 190 -13.36 3.82 5.93
N ILE A 191 -13.42 2.75 6.75
CA ILE A 191 -14.53 2.55 7.70
C ILE A 191 -14.63 3.73 8.67
N TRP A 192 -13.51 4.21 9.20
CA TRP A 192 -13.51 5.37 10.09
C TRP A 192 -13.88 6.68 9.36
N ILE A 193 -13.55 6.84 8.09
CA ILE A 193 -14.03 8.00 7.31
C ILE A 193 -15.58 8.01 7.27
N GLY A 194 -16.20 6.85 7.01
CA GLY A 194 -17.65 6.71 7.05
C GLY A 194 -18.26 7.02 8.42
N LEU A 195 -17.64 6.47 9.49
CA LEU A 195 -18.09 6.73 10.87
C LEU A 195 -17.86 8.18 11.30
N GLY A 196 -16.78 8.82 10.84
CA GLY A 196 -16.50 10.24 11.08
C GLY A 196 -17.55 11.13 10.42
N SER A 197 -17.96 10.77 9.22
CA SER A 197 -19.07 11.43 8.54
C SER A 197 -20.38 11.29 9.33
N THR A 198 -20.68 10.10 9.87
CA THR A 198 -21.86 9.88 10.74
C THR A 198 -21.79 10.74 12.00
N GLY A 199 -20.66 10.76 12.70
CA GLY A 199 -20.47 11.60 13.89
C GLY A 199 -20.60 13.09 13.60
N LEU A 200 -20.14 13.54 12.44
CA LEU A 200 -20.30 14.93 11.99
C LEU A 200 -21.77 15.26 11.70
N ILE A 201 -22.52 14.33 11.10
CA ILE A 201 -23.96 14.45 10.88
C ILE A 201 -24.70 14.67 12.19
N GLU A 202 -24.47 13.78 13.17
CA GLU A 202 -25.12 13.87 14.48
C GLU A 202 -24.80 15.18 15.16
N PHE A 203 -23.55 15.64 15.11
CA PHE A 203 -23.12 16.91 15.67
C PHE A 203 -23.86 18.10 15.02
N ILE A 204 -23.92 18.13 13.68
CA ILE A 204 -24.60 19.21 12.93
C ILE A 204 -26.09 19.18 13.21
N HIS A 205 -26.70 17.99 13.19
CA HIS A 205 -28.15 17.84 13.47
C HIS A 205 -28.51 18.31 14.87
N HIS A 206 -27.66 18.08 15.85
CA HIS A 206 -27.89 18.56 17.22
C HIS A 206 -27.72 20.07 17.36
N LYS A 207 -26.89 20.71 16.51
CA LYS A 207 -26.65 22.16 16.53
C LYS A 207 -27.65 22.95 15.71
N LEU A 208 -28.11 22.42 14.59
CA LEU A 208 -29.04 23.10 13.69
C LEU A 208 -30.49 22.71 14.03
N LYS A 209 -31.29 23.68 14.52
CA LYS A 209 -32.69 23.48 14.83
C LYS A 209 -33.58 23.26 13.58
N ASN A 210 -33.11 23.72 12.41
CA ASN A 210 -33.84 23.57 11.15
C ASN A 210 -33.44 22.24 10.49
N GLN A 211 -34.36 21.28 10.47
CA GLN A 211 -34.15 19.94 9.97
C GLN A 211 -33.78 19.91 8.47
N SER A 212 -34.46 20.71 7.64
CA SER A 212 -34.17 20.73 6.19
C SER A 212 -32.79 21.31 5.90
N LEU A 213 -32.37 22.35 6.62
CA LEU A 213 -31.06 22.94 6.51
C LEU A 213 -29.97 21.95 6.97
N SER A 214 -30.22 21.25 8.07
CA SER A 214 -29.32 20.21 8.60
C SER A 214 -29.11 19.09 7.57
N ILE A 215 -30.18 18.56 6.98
CA ILE A 215 -30.09 17.51 5.95
C ILE A 215 -29.30 18.01 4.72
N GLY A 216 -29.55 19.23 4.27
CA GLY A 216 -28.84 19.81 3.11
C GLY A 216 -27.35 19.98 3.35
N VAL A 217 -26.95 20.53 4.50
CA VAL A 217 -25.54 20.70 4.88
C VAL A 217 -24.84 19.35 5.03
N VAL A 218 -25.49 18.39 5.66
CA VAL A 218 -24.99 17.04 5.85
C VAL A 218 -24.78 16.33 4.51
N ALA A 219 -25.79 16.35 3.63
CA ALA A 219 -25.68 15.73 2.31
C ALA A 219 -24.52 16.34 1.50
N LEU A 220 -24.35 17.66 1.54
CA LEU A 220 -23.24 18.35 0.90
C LEU A 220 -21.88 17.90 1.44
N LEU A 221 -21.72 17.82 2.75
CA LEU A 221 -20.46 17.40 3.38
C LEU A 221 -20.14 15.93 3.14
N LEU A 222 -21.16 15.05 3.15
CA LEU A 222 -21.00 13.64 2.86
C LEU A 222 -20.56 13.37 1.43
N LEU A 223 -21.13 14.10 0.48
CA LEU A 223 -20.82 13.93 -0.94
C LEU A 223 -19.53 14.66 -1.33
N ALA A 224 -19.15 15.70 -0.61
CA ALA A 224 -17.97 16.51 -0.97
C ALA A 224 -16.69 15.67 -1.05
N SER A 225 -16.41 14.81 -0.07
CA SER A 225 -15.19 14.00 -0.07
C SER A 225 -15.18 12.96 -1.19
N PRO A 226 -16.14 12.04 -1.32
CA PRO A 226 -16.09 11.01 -2.37
C PRO A 226 -16.24 11.58 -3.77
N VAL A 227 -17.03 12.64 -3.97
CA VAL A 227 -17.17 13.30 -5.27
C VAL A 227 -15.87 14.01 -5.65
N TRP A 228 -15.25 14.73 -4.72
CA TRP A 228 -13.96 15.37 -4.95
C TRP A 228 -12.86 14.35 -5.25
N MET A 229 -12.77 13.28 -4.47
CA MET A 229 -11.81 12.20 -4.73
C MET A 229 -12.07 11.52 -6.09
N GLY A 230 -13.33 11.26 -6.42
CA GLY A 230 -13.73 10.72 -7.72
C GLY A 230 -13.34 11.65 -8.88
N TYR A 231 -13.57 12.94 -8.74
CA TYR A 231 -13.19 13.95 -9.73
C TYR A 231 -11.66 13.99 -9.94
N GLN A 232 -10.90 14.04 -8.85
CA GLN A 232 -9.44 14.13 -8.87
C GLN A 232 -8.76 12.88 -9.45
N ASN A 233 -9.41 11.72 -9.40
CA ASN A 233 -8.84 10.46 -9.88
C ASN A 233 -9.48 9.97 -11.18
N TRP A 234 -10.44 10.68 -11.74
CA TRP A 234 -11.19 10.20 -12.90
C TRP A 234 -10.30 9.97 -14.14
N ASP A 235 -9.48 10.94 -14.46
CA ASP A 235 -8.64 10.92 -15.67
C ASP A 235 -7.49 9.91 -15.58
N ASP A 236 -6.97 9.65 -14.38
CA ASP A 236 -5.96 8.62 -14.12
C ASP A 236 -6.56 7.20 -14.24
N HIS A 237 -7.80 7.01 -13.78
CA HIS A 237 -8.49 5.72 -13.79
C HIS A 237 -9.29 5.46 -15.06
N ASP A 238 -9.58 6.47 -15.87
CA ASP A 238 -10.26 6.28 -17.15
C ASP A 238 -9.36 5.56 -18.16
N ARG A 239 -9.66 4.30 -18.39
CA ARG A 239 -8.95 3.43 -19.35
C ARG A 239 -9.75 3.17 -20.63
N SER A 240 -10.85 3.87 -20.85
CA SER A 240 -11.76 3.68 -21.99
C SER A 240 -11.07 3.84 -23.35
N LYS A 241 -9.95 4.59 -23.41
CA LYS A 241 -9.17 4.84 -24.64
C LYS A 241 -7.76 4.21 -24.63
N ARG A 242 -7.49 3.29 -23.69
CA ARG A 242 -6.18 2.61 -23.58
C ARG A 242 -6.24 1.24 -24.28
N TYR A 243 -5.92 1.22 -25.56
CA TYR A 243 -5.95 0.02 -26.41
C TYR A 243 -4.58 -0.62 -26.62
N VAL A 244 -3.53 -0.20 -25.92
CA VAL A 244 -2.15 -0.69 -26.12
C VAL A 244 -2.06 -2.22 -26.02
N ALA A 245 -2.64 -2.83 -25.00
CA ALA A 245 -2.56 -4.28 -24.81
C ALA A 245 -3.34 -5.07 -25.90
N PRO A 246 -4.63 -4.76 -26.20
CA PRO A 246 -5.34 -5.42 -27.28
C PRO A 246 -4.73 -5.15 -28.66
N ASP A 247 -4.21 -3.94 -28.92
CA ASP A 247 -3.56 -3.62 -30.20
C ASP A 247 -2.22 -4.37 -30.34
N TYR A 248 -1.43 -4.47 -29.27
CA TYR A 248 -0.22 -5.28 -29.28
C TYR A 248 -0.53 -6.76 -29.57
N ALA A 249 -1.50 -7.33 -28.85
CA ALA A 249 -1.91 -8.72 -29.08
C ALA A 249 -2.43 -8.95 -30.51
N LYS A 250 -3.23 -8.02 -31.02
CA LYS A 250 -3.75 -8.07 -32.39
C LYS A 250 -2.63 -7.96 -33.43
N ASN A 251 -1.69 -7.04 -33.24
CA ASN A 251 -0.56 -6.88 -34.13
C ASN A 251 0.34 -8.12 -34.14
N LEU A 252 0.61 -8.68 -32.95
CA LEU A 252 1.36 -9.94 -32.81
C LEU A 252 0.68 -11.06 -33.60
N LEU A 253 -0.62 -11.30 -33.37
CA LEU A 253 -1.36 -12.34 -34.04
C LEU A 253 -1.46 -12.11 -35.56
N ASN A 254 -1.64 -10.88 -36.01
CA ASN A 254 -1.70 -10.53 -37.42
C ASN A 254 -0.35 -10.66 -38.15
N SER A 255 0.77 -10.63 -37.42
CA SER A 255 2.12 -10.80 -38.00
C SER A 255 2.49 -12.28 -38.25
N LEU A 256 1.68 -13.21 -37.76
CA LEU A 256 1.95 -14.64 -37.87
C LEU A 256 1.41 -15.23 -39.15
N ALA A 257 2.11 -16.27 -39.64
CA ALA A 257 1.57 -17.08 -40.75
C ALA A 257 0.29 -17.84 -40.32
N PRO A 258 -0.60 -18.17 -41.22
CA PRO A 258 -1.75 -19.01 -40.92
C PRO A 258 -1.32 -20.34 -40.26
N ASN A 259 -1.99 -20.72 -39.17
CA ASN A 259 -1.71 -21.93 -38.39
C ASN A 259 -0.32 -21.95 -37.69
N ALA A 260 0.29 -20.79 -37.46
CA ALA A 260 1.54 -20.69 -36.69
C ALA A 260 1.29 -21.01 -35.21
N ILE A 261 2.27 -21.66 -34.57
CA ILE A 261 2.33 -21.85 -33.13
C ILE A 261 3.20 -20.73 -32.53
N VAL A 262 2.67 -20.02 -31.53
CA VAL A 262 3.36 -18.93 -30.87
C VAL A 262 3.82 -19.40 -29.50
N PHE A 263 5.11 -19.24 -29.23
CA PHE A 263 5.70 -19.39 -27.91
C PHE A 263 5.93 -17.97 -27.35
N THR A 264 5.30 -17.63 -26.20
CA THR A 264 5.40 -16.31 -25.55
C THR A 264 5.98 -16.45 -24.17
#